data_758520e6a6085082d9cd2f6386f88bd6
#
_entry.id   758520e6a6085082d9cd2f6386f88bd6
#
_cell.length_a   1.000
_cell.length_b   1.000
_cell.length_c   1.000
_cell.angle_alpha   90.00
_cell.angle_beta   90.00
_cell.angle_gamma   90.00
#
_symmetry.space_group_name_H-M   'P 1'
#
loop_
_entity.id
_entity.type
_entity.pdbx_description
1 polymer ?
#
loop_
_entity_poly.entity_id
_entity_poly.type
_entity_poly.pdbx_seq_one_letter_code
_entity_poly.pdbx_strand_id
1 'polypeptide(L)'
;MLIITKKFIFSVGEVWFDEETRELQNVDVLHYRQWMQPIQGSQSDEFYTRLIDLTKSHNQLWENISSNDRYKIRRAEQKDQVIYEYWESIDSNILNDFSNFYDLFASQKGLTKINRIQLQNRVDAGVIDISRVKLKDGDSLVWHVYYRNKNRVRLLHSASLKNNNDTSYQSILGRANRYHHWQDILRFKNLGISSYDFGGWYTGNTDREKLGINEFKEKFGGEVVKNFNCVNGITWKGKLYLHILKIYFRLSQFYKPHLLNFKF
;
A
#
# COMPACT_ATOMS: atom_id res chain seq x y z
N MET A 1 1.73 16.79 3.11
CA MET A 1 0.56 16.95 4.05
C MET A 1 0.85 16.18 5.32
N LEU A 2 0.54 16.74 6.50
CA LEU A 2 0.69 16.08 7.79
C LEU A 2 -0.65 15.46 8.21
N ILE A 3 -0.64 14.16 8.49
CA ILE A 3 -1.83 13.43 8.99
C ILE A 3 -1.58 13.09 10.45
N ILE A 4 -2.46 13.52 11.34
CA ILE A 4 -2.31 13.30 12.78
C ILE A 4 -3.31 12.26 13.27
N THR A 5 -2.82 11.26 13.98
CA THR A 5 -3.62 10.22 14.63
C THR A 5 -3.34 10.26 16.14
N LYS A 6 -4.38 10.35 16.96
CA LYS A 6 -4.24 10.21 18.42
C LYS A 6 -4.12 8.74 18.79
N LYS A 7 -3.11 8.41 19.58
CA LYS A 7 -2.88 7.07 20.17
C LYS A 7 -2.75 7.23 21.68
N PHE A 8 -3.81 6.91 22.43
CA PHE A 8 -3.84 7.16 23.87
C PHE A 8 -3.56 8.63 24.20
N ILE A 9 -2.45 8.89 24.90
CA ILE A 9 -2.00 10.24 25.31
C ILE A 9 -1.04 10.88 24.32
N PHE A 10 -0.70 10.18 23.20
CA PHE A 10 0.27 10.64 22.20
C PHE A 10 -0.43 11.06 20.91
N SER A 11 0.11 12.10 20.29
CA SER A 11 -0.24 12.50 18.93
C SER A 11 0.86 12.01 17.97
N VAL A 12 0.46 11.17 17.02
CA VAL A 12 1.36 10.60 16.02
C VAL A 12 1.06 11.21 14.67
N GLY A 13 2.03 11.92 14.10
CA GLY A 13 1.97 12.47 12.74
C GLY A 13 2.60 11.52 11.72
N GLU A 14 2.13 11.56 10.50
CA GLU A 14 2.79 10.94 9.35
C GLU A 14 2.88 11.91 8.17
N VAL A 15 4.02 11.86 7.47
CA VAL A 15 4.31 12.64 6.27
C VAL A 15 4.91 11.72 5.22
N TRP A 16 4.46 11.85 3.99
CA TRP A 16 4.83 10.97 2.89
C TRP A 16 5.62 11.71 1.80
N PHE A 17 6.56 11.02 1.15
CA PHE A 17 7.18 11.37 -0.13
C PHE A 17 7.85 12.76 -0.15
N ASP A 18 8.69 13.06 0.84
CA ASP A 18 9.44 14.32 0.94
C ASP A 18 8.56 15.59 0.95
N GLU A 19 7.30 15.45 1.36
CA GLU A 19 6.43 16.63 1.52
C GLU A 19 6.89 17.50 2.69
N GLU A 20 7.07 18.78 2.44
CA GLU A 20 7.38 19.73 3.51
C GLU A 20 6.22 19.87 4.49
N THR A 21 6.53 19.84 5.77
CA THR A 21 5.59 20.13 6.84
C THR A 21 5.95 21.43 7.52
N ARG A 22 5.06 22.41 7.38
CA ARG A 22 5.28 23.74 7.98
C ARG A 22 4.87 23.83 9.45
N GLU A 23 4.00 22.92 9.92
CA GLU A 23 3.46 22.97 11.29
C GLU A 23 3.55 21.60 11.96
N LEU A 24 4.50 21.46 12.91
CA LEU A 24 4.64 20.29 13.77
C LEU A 24 3.96 20.51 15.14
N GLN A 25 3.09 21.52 15.25
CA GLN A 25 2.38 21.78 16.49
C GLN A 25 1.44 20.61 16.83
N ASN A 26 1.46 20.20 18.09
CA ASN A 26 0.64 19.10 18.62
C ASN A 26 1.00 17.69 18.11
N VAL A 27 2.24 17.46 17.65
CA VAL A 27 2.75 16.14 17.29
C VAL A 27 3.82 15.71 18.27
N ASP A 28 3.62 14.55 18.92
CA ASP A 28 4.63 13.98 19.81
C ASP A 28 5.66 13.12 19.07
N VAL A 29 5.18 12.31 18.11
CA VAL A 29 5.99 11.42 17.27
C VAL A 29 5.66 11.66 15.81
N LEU A 30 6.68 11.83 14.98
CA LEU A 30 6.52 12.04 13.54
C LEU A 30 7.15 10.88 12.77
N HIS A 31 6.35 10.26 11.91
CA HIS A 31 6.78 9.27 10.93
C HIS A 31 6.92 9.91 9.56
N TYR A 32 8.12 9.82 9.00
CA TYR A 32 8.41 10.16 7.62
C TYR A 32 8.37 8.87 6.79
N ARG A 33 7.51 8.82 5.80
CA ARG A 33 7.25 7.63 4.98
C ARG A 33 7.83 7.77 3.58
N GLN A 34 8.70 6.84 3.21
CA GLN A 34 9.32 6.75 1.89
C GLN A 34 10.00 8.05 1.44
N TRP A 35 10.83 8.60 2.31
CA TRP A 35 11.68 9.75 2.00
C TRP A 35 12.90 9.34 1.19
N MET A 36 13.38 10.23 0.30
CA MET A 36 14.54 9.95 -0.55
C MET A 36 15.84 9.89 0.25
N GLN A 37 15.93 10.63 1.35
CA GLN A 37 17.09 10.68 2.22
C GLN A 37 16.69 10.45 3.67
N PRO A 38 17.57 9.87 4.50
CA PRO A 38 17.31 9.73 5.92
C PRO A 38 17.26 11.11 6.59
N ILE A 39 16.34 11.29 7.53
CA ILE A 39 16.20 12.52 8.31
C ILE A 39 17.23 12.54 9.42
N GLN A 40 18.03 13.59 9.48
CA GLN A 40 19.06 13.75 10.51
C GLN A 40 18.45 13.71 11.92
N GLY A 41 19.05 12.93 12.82
CA GLY A 41 18.60 12.78 14.20
C GLY A 41 17.37 11.88 14.39
N SER A 42 16.84 11.27 13.34
CA SER A 42 15.78 10.29 13.42
C SER A 42 16.31 8.85 13.46
N GLN A 43 15.46 7.92 13.86
CA GLN A 43 15.68 6.50 13.57
C GLN A 43 15.21 6.24 12.14
N SER A 44 16.08 5.70 11.29
CA SER A 44 15.81 5.55 9.85
C SER A 44 16.05 4.11 9.42
N ASP A 45 15.08 3.53 8.72
CA ASP A 45 15.16 2.21 8.11
C ASP A 45 15.08 2.35 6.58
N GLU A 46 15.90 1.57 5.88
CA GLU A 46 15.82 1.48 4.42
C GLU A 46 14.49 0.85 4.00
N PHE A 47 13.90 1.42 2.99
CA PHE A 47 12.67 0.93 2.40
C PHE A 47 12.81 0.88 0.88
N TYR A 48 12.67 -0.31 0.32
CA TYR A 48 12.73 -0.49 -1.13
C TYR A 48 11.32 -0.64 -1.68
N THR A 49 11.07 -0.02 -2.83
CA THR A 49 9.78 -0.07 -3.51
C THR A 49 9.98 -0.13 -5.02
N ARG A 50 8.93 -0.54 -5.77
CA ARG A 50 8.97 -0.53 -7.23
C ARG A 50 8.08 0.59 -7.77
N LEU A 51 8.67 1.50 -8.56
CA LEU A 51 8.01 2.64 -9.17
C LEU A 51 7.82 2.44 -10.66
N ILE A 52 6.63 2.80 -11.16
CA ILE A 52 6.36 2.98 -12.58
C ILE A 52 6.27 4.48 -12.86
N ASP A 53 6.99 4.94 -13.87
CA ASP A 53 6.93 6.29 -14.38
C ASP A 53 5.69 6.46 -15.27
N LEU A 54 4.68 7.18 -14.74
CA LEU A 54 3.41 7.46 -15.43
C LEU A 54 3.50 8.62 -16.43
N THR A 55 4.64 9.30 -16.55
CA THR A 55 4.83 10.34 -17.60
C THR A 55 4.97 9.71 -18.99
N LYS A 56 5.36 8.43 -19.07
CA LYS A 56 5.44 7.65 -20.30
C LYS A 56 4.08 7.57 -21.00
N SER A 57 4.09 7.44 -22.34
CA SER A 57 2.85 7.27 -23.10
C SER A 57 2.12 5.98 -22.73
N HIS A 58 0.82 5.91 -23.06
CA HIS A 58 0.00 4.70 -22.86
C HIS A 58 0.65 3.46 -23.51
N ASN A 59 1.14 3.60 -24.74
CA ASN A 59 1.77 2.50 -25.46
C ASN A 59 3.05 2.02 -24.78
N GLN A 60 3.90 2.95 -24.31
CA GLN A 60 5.12 2.60 -23.57
C GLN A 60 4.81 1.88 -22.25
N LEU A 61 3.80 2.34 -21.52
CA LEU A 61 3.35 1.66 -20.30
C LEU A 61 2.83 0.25 -20.60
N TRP A 62 2.04 0.10 -21.65
CA TRP A 62 1.53 -1.20 -22.07
C TRP A 62 2.62 -2.16 -22.53
N GLU A 63 3.58 -1.69 -23.32
CA GLU A 63 4.70 -2.48 -23.82
C GLU A 63 5.66 -2.93 -22.71
N ASN A 64 5.80 -2.14 -21.63
CA ASN A 64 6.58 -2.51 -20.45
C ASN A 64 5.97 -3.67 -19.65
N ILE A 65 4.67 -3.95 -19.83
CA ILE A 65 4.04 -5.12 -19.21
C ILE A 65 4.44 -6.38 -19.97
N SER A 66 4.79 -7.44 -19.24
CA SER A 66 5.13 -8.73 -19.84
C SER A 66 4.03 -9.22 -20.80
N SER A 67 4.41 -9.88 -21.90
CA SER A 67 3.44 -10.36 -22.90
C SER A 67 2.38 -11.28 -22.32
N ASN A 68 2.75 -12.15 -21.38
CA ASN A 68 1.84 -13.04 -20.67
C ASN A 68 0.84 -12.26 -19.82
N ASP A 69 1.28 -11.19 -19.12
CA ASP A 69 0.36 -10.40 -18.28
C ASP A 69 -0.53 -9.50 -19.14
N ARG A 70 -0.05 -8.98 -20.28
CA ARG A 70 -0.92 -8.33 -21.28
C ARG A 70 -2.05 -9.25 -21.78
N TYR A 71 -1.71 -10.51 -22.07
CA TYR A 71 -2.71 -11.52 -22.44
C TYR A 71 -3.75 -11.73 -21.32
N LYS A 72 -3.29 -11.85 -20.07
CA LYS A 72 -4.17 -12.02 -18.90
C LYS A 72 -5.08 -10.83 -18.67
N ILE A 73 -4.57 -9.61 -18.83
CA ILE A 73 -5.35 -8.37 -18.72
C ILE A 73 -6.48 -8.34 -19.78
N ARG A 74 -6.13 -8.59 -21.05
CA ARG A 74 -7.15 -8.65 -22.12
C ARG A 74 -8.18 -9.74 -21.88
N ARG A 75 -7.76 -10.89 -21.37
CA ARG A 75 -8.68 -11.99 -21.07
C ARG A 75 -9.64 -11.64 -19.92
N ALA A 76 -9.18 -10.98 -18.87
CA ALA A 76 -10.01 -10.49 -17.78
C ALA A 76 -11.11 -9.56 -18.30
N GLU A 77 -10.74 -8.62 -19.17
CA GLU A 77 -11.67 -7.67 -19.77
C GLU A 77 -12.66 -8.33 -20.74
N GLN A 78 -12.14 -9.10 -21.70
CA GLN A 78 -12.94 -9.56 -22.86
C GLN A 78 -13.68 -10.87 -22.61
N LYS A 79 -13.12 -11.77 -21.79
CA LYS A 79 -13.70 -13.12 -21.57
C LYS A 79 -14.29 -13.28 -20.18
N ASP A 80 -13.55 -12.88 -19.14
CA ASP A 80 -14.05 -12.95 -17.77
C ASP A 80 -15.03 -11.81 -17.47
N GLN A 81 -15.02 -10.73 -18.28
CA GLN A 81 -15.91 -9.57 -18.22
C GLN A 81 -15.98 -8.96 -16.82
N VAL A 82 -14.81 -8.87 -16.16
CA VAL A 82 -14.72 -8.24 -14.85
C VAL A 82 -14.96 -6.74 -14.94
N ILE A 83 -15.55 -6.16 -13.90
CA ILE A 83 -15.92 -4.75 -13.84
C ILE A 83 -14.96 -4.04 -12.90
N TYR A 84 -14.35 -2.96 -13.39
CA TYR A 84 -13.54 -2.04 -12.59
C TYR A 84 -14.39 -0.90 -12.06
N GLU A 85 -14.27 -0.62 -10.78
CA GLU A 85 -14.95 0.48 -10.10
C GLU A 85 -13.94 1.28 -9.26
N TYR A 86 -14.15 2.57 -9.19
CA TYR A 86 -13.43 3.48 -8.28
C TYR A 86 -14.38 4.57 -7.79
N TRP A 87 -14.00 5.21 -6.71
CA TRP A 87 -14.79 6.27 -6.11
C TRP A 87 -14.00 7.56 -6.02
N GLU A 88 -14.58 8.65 -6.49
CA GLU A 88 -14.02 10.00 -6.37
C GLU A 88 -14.18 10.54 -4.93
N SER A 89 -15.24 10.10 -4.26
CA SER A 89 -15.53 10.40 -2.86
C SER A 89 -15.76 9.09 -2.12
N ILE A 90 -15.08 8.93 -1.00
CA ILE A 90 -15.14 7.72 -0.18
C ILE A 90 -16.05 7.99 1.02
N ASP A 91 -17.24 7.39 1.00
CA ASP A 91 -18.17 7.42 2.11
C ASP A 91 -17.92 6.27 3.11
N SER A 92 -18.70 6.29 4.20
CA SER A 92 -18.61 5.25 5.23
C SER A 92 -18.98 3.86 4.75
N ASN A 93 -19.84 3.73 3.74
CA ASN A 93 -20.25 2.43 3.20
C ASN A 93 -19.10 1.79 2.43
N ILE A 94 -18.48 2.54 1.52
CA ILE A 94 -17.30 2.08 0.75
C ILE A 94 -16.17 1.69 1.69
N LEU A 95 -15.92 2.52 2.73
CA LEU A 95 -14.87 2.27 3.70
C LEU A 95 -15.15 1.01 4.53
N ASN A 96 -16.40 0.78 4.91
CA ASN A 96 -16.82 -0.41 5.63
C ASN A 96 -16.74 -1.66 4.75
N ASP A 97 -17.19 -1.60 3.50
CA ASP A 97 -17.14 -2.71 2.56
C ASP A 97 -15.69 -3.15 2.33
N PHE A 98 -14.79 -2.20 2.03
CA PHE A 98 -13.36 -2.50 1.93
C PHE A 98 -12.82 -3.09 3.22
N SER A 99 -13.13 -2.49 4.38
CA SER A 99 -12.57 -2.92 5.66
C SER A 99 -13.01 -4.32 6.02
N ASN A 100 -14.28 -4.67 5.78
CA ASN A 100 -14.80 -6.02 6.02
C ASN A 100 -14.15 -7.04 5.08
N PHE A 101 -14.00 -6.70 3.79
CA PHE A 101 -13.33 -7.54 2.81
C PHE A 101 -11.84 -7.77 3.18
N TYR A 102 -11.15 -6.70 3.58
CA TYR A 102 -9.76 -6.78 4.01
C TYR A 102 -9.59 -7.63 5.28
N ASP A 103 -10.48 -7.52 6.25
CA ASP A 103 -10.43 -8.28 7.50
C ASP A 103 -10.59 -9.80 7.23
N LEU A 104 -11.43 -10.18 6.25
CA LEU A 104 -11.54 -11.56 5.77
C LEU A 104 -10.23 -12.03 5.09
N PHE A 105 -9.68 -11.21 4.20
CA PHE A 105 -8.40 -11.48 3.55
C PHE A 105 -7.27 -11.62 4.59
N ALA A 106 -7.21 -10.71 5.56
CA ALA A 106 -6.22 -10.74 6.63
C ALA A 106 -6.31 -12.02 7.46
N SER A 107 -7.53 -12.48 7.76
CA SER A 107 -7.77 -13.73 8.45
C SER A 107 -7.25 -14.95 7.65
N GLN A 108 -7.51 -14.99 6.33
CA GLN A 108 -7.00 -16.07 5.46
C GLN A 108 -5.46 -16.11 5.39
N LYS A 109 -4.81 -14.94 5.56
CA LYS A 109 -3.36 -14.78 5.42
C LYS A 109 -2.60 -14.70 6.73
N GLY A 110 -3.27 -14.77 7.88
CA GLY A 110 -2.65 -14.57 9.20
C GLY A 110 -2.08 -13.15 9.39
N LEU A 111 -2.69 -12.15 8.73
CA LEU A 111 -2.29 -10.75 8.80
C LEU A 111 -3.11 -10.01 9.86
N THR A 112 -2.61 -8.83 10.26
CA THR A 112 -3.34 -7.92 11.13
C THR A 112 -4.54 -7.31 10.40
N LYS A 113 -5.68 -7.21 11.08
CA LYS A 113 -6.87 -6.51 10.59
C LYS A 113 -6.58 -5.04 10.30
N ILE A 114 -7.43 -4.43 9.47
CA ILE A 114 -7.26 -3.02 9.09
C ILE A 114 -7.42 -2.09 10.30
N ASN A 115 -6.56 -1.10 10.39
CA ASN A 115 -6.73 -0.01 11.36
C ASN A 115 -7.71 1.01 10.80
N ARG A 116 -9.01 0.85 11.14
CA ARG A 116 -10.10 1.69 10.63
C ARG A 116 -9.94 3.16 10.99
N ILE A 117 -9.44 3.46 12.20
CA ILE A 117 -9.22 4.85 12.65
C ILE A 117 -8.15 5.52 11.78
N GLN A 118 -7.04 4.84 11.56
CA GLN A 118 -5.97 5.38 10.73
C GLN A 118 -6.42 5.55 9.26
N LEU A 119 -7.18 4.59 8.75
CA LEU A 119 -7.70 4.66 7.40
C LEU A 119 -8.70 5.82 7.25
N GLN A 120 -9.62 5.99 8.23
CA GLN A 120 -10.57 7.12 8.26
C GLN A 120 -9.83 8.46 8.29
N ASN A 121 -8.83 8.63 9.17
CA ASN A 121 -8.05 9.89 9.24
C ASN A 121 -7.39 10.23 7.90
N ARG A 122 -6.95 9.23 7.15
CA ARG A 122 -6.38 9.43 5.81
C ARG A 122 -7.45 9.77 4.77
N VAL A 123 -8.64 9.19 4.87
CA VAL A 123 -9.80 9.55 4.03
C VAL A 123 -10.20 11.00 4.31
N ASP A 124 -10.31 11.38 5.58
CA ASP A 124 -10.67 12.74 6.00
C ASP A 124 -9.63 13.78 5.53
N ALA A 125 -8.36 13.36 5.44
CA ALA A 125 -7.28 14.17 4.88
C ALA A 125 -7.28 14.22 3.34
N GLY A 126 -8.17 13.49 2.65
CA GLY A 126 -8.28 13.49 1.19
C GLY A 126 -7.11 12.86 0.44
N VAL A 127 -6.35 11.95 1.10
CA VAL A 127 -5.14 11.33 0.53
C VAL A 127 -5.33 9.85 0.17
N ILE A 128 -6.55 9.33 0.30
CA ILE A 128 -6.88 7.94 -0.01
C ILE A 128 -7.66 7.85 -1.31
N ASP A 129 -7.27 6.92 -2.16
CA ASP A 129 -8.05 6.40 -3.28
C ASP A 129 -8.38 4.93 -3.03
N ILE A 130 -9.61 4.55 -3.40
CA ILE A 130 -10.09 3.16 -3.33
C ILE A 130 -10.60 2.74 -4.70
N SER A 131 -10.26 1.53 -5.11
CA SER A 131 -10.79 0.91 -6.30
C SER A 131 -11.09 -0.57 -6.07
N ARG A 132 -11.94 -1.15 -6.92
CA ARG A 132 -12.37 -2.54 -6.83
C ARG A 132 -12.49 -3.15 -8.22
N VAL A 133 -12.20 -4.43 -8.32
CA VAL A 133 -12.64 -5.26 -9.45
C VAL A 133 -13.59 -6.33 -8.93
N LYS A 134 -14.71 -6.50 -9.61
CA LYS A 134 -15.76 -7.46 -9.28
C LYS A 134 -16.17 -8.28 -10.50
N LEU A 135 -16.88 -9.38 -10.26
CA LEU A 135 -17.61 -10.10 -11.29
C LEU A 135 -18.88 -9.34 -11.69
N LYS A 136 -19.43 -9.69 -12.84
CA LYS A 136 -20.66 -9.06 -13.37
C LYS A 136 -21.88 -9.29 -12.47
N ASP A 137 -21.93 -10.39 -11.75
CA ASP A 137 -22.96 -10.76 -10.75
C ASP A 137 -22.82 -10.00 -9.40
N GLY A 138 -21.75 -9.23 -9.24
CA GLY A 138 -21.54 -8.34 -8.11
C GLY A 138 -20.47 -8.77 -7.10
N ASP A 139 -19.95 -10.00 -7.18
CA ASP A 139 -18.94 -10.51 -6.24
C ASP A 139 -17.62 -9.76 -6.39
N SER A 140 -17.14 -9.19 -5.28
CA SER A 140 -15.85 -8.50 -5.24
C SER A 140 -14.68 -9.50 -5.33
N LEU A 141 -13.81 -9.31 -6.31
CA LEU A 141 -12.61 -10.12 -6.51
C LEU A 141 -11.38 -9.53 -5.83
N VAL A 142 -11.14 -8.25 -6.08
CA VAL A 142 -9.93 -7.55 -5.61
C VAL A 142 -10.29 -6.13 -5.21
N TRP A 143 -9.74 -5.70 -4.09
CA TRP A 143 -9.78 -4.31 -3.65
C TRP A 143 -8.38 -3.75 -3.54
N HIS A 144 -8.19 -2.49 -3.98
CA HIS A 144 -6.98 -1.72 -3.80
C HIS A 144 -7.27 -0.44 -3.02
N VAL A 145 -6.34 -0.10 -2.12
CA VAL A 145 -6.32 1.18 -1.41
C VAL A 145 -4.97 1.82 -1.60
N TYR A 146 -4.98 3.07 -1.97
CA TYR A 146 -3.79 3.87 -2.26
C TYR A 146 -3.70 5.07 -1.33
N TYR A 147 -2.47 5.43 -0.97
CA TYR A 147 -2.13 6.78 -0.52
C TYR A 147 -1.70 7.60 -1.74
N ARG A 148 -2.23 8.80 -1.87
CA ARG A 148 -1.95 9.67 -3.00
C ARG A 148 -1.59 11.08 -2.57
N ASN A 149 -0.56 11.64 -3.20
CA ASN A 149 -0.34 13.08 -3.30
C ASN A 149 -0.43 13.53 -4.77
N LYS A 150 -0.08 14.78 -5.04
CA LYS A 150 -0.15 15.33 -6.41
C LYS A 150 0.80 14.67 -7.43
N ASN A 151 1.87 14.00 -6.97
CA ASN A 151 2.93 13.48 -7.84
C ASN A 151 3.03 11.95 -7.79
N ARG A 152 2.69 11.33 -6.68
CA ARG A 152 2.91 9.89 -6.44
C ARG A 152 1.70 9.25 -5.80
N VAL A 153 1.36 8.08 -6.32
CA VAL A 153 0.34 7.20 -5.72
C VAL A 153 0.99 5.90 -5.29
N ARG A 154 0.72 5.45 -4.05
CA ARG A 154 1.30 4.23 -3.49
C ARG A 154 0.21 3.27 -3.06
N LEU A 155 0.32 2.02 -3.51
CA LEU A 155 -0.53 0.93 -3.06
C LEU A 155 -0.28 0.62 -1.57
N LEU A 156 -1.24 0.95 -0.72
CA LEU A 156 -1.21 0.63 0.71
C LEU A 156 -1.68 -0.79 0.98
N HIS A 157 -2.81 -1.15 0.38
CA HIS A 157 -3.45 -2.44 0.57
C HIS A 157 -3.93 -2.99 -0.77
N SER A 158 -3.69 -4.28 -0.98
CA SER A 158 -4.30 -5.08 -2.04
C SER A 158 -4.87 -6.34 -1.38
N ALA A 159 -6.16 -6.54 -1.49
CA ALA A 159 -6.86 -7.66 -0.88
C ALA A 159 -7.61 -8.47 -1.94
N SER A 160 -7.49 -9.79 -1.87
CA SER A 160 -8.21 -10.72 -2.75
C SER A 160 -8.52 -12.01 -1.98
N LEU A 161 -9.77 -12.43 -1.99
CA LEU A 161 -10.19 -13.64 -1.28
C LEU A 161 -9.99 -14.87 -2.15
N LYS A 162 -9.20 -15.82 -1.66
CA LYS A 162 -8.97 -17.09 -2.35
C LYS A 162 -10.08 -18.08 -2.02
N ASN A 163 -10.51 -18.83 -3.03
CA ASN A 163 -11.29 -20.05 -2.86
C ASN A 163 -10.40 -21.23 -3.27
N ASN A 164 -9.83 -21.92 -2.29
CA ASN A 164 -8.86 -22.98 -2.53
C ASN A 164 -9.44 -24.21 -3.26
N ASN A 165 -10.76 -24.35 -3.29
CA ASN A 165 -11.45 -25.49 -3.89
C ASN A 165 -11.87 -25.25 -5.36
N ASP A 166 -11.64 -24.02 -5.89
CA ASP A 166 -12.03 -23.66 -7.25
C ASP A 166 -10.84 -23.08 -8.03
N THR A 167 -10.22 -23.90 -8.85
CA THR A 167 -9.08 -23.53 -9.70
C THR A 167 -9.47 -22.54 -10.80
N SER A 168 -10.74 -22.59 -11.28
CA SER A 168 -11.26 -21.66 -12.26
C SER A 168 -11.35 -20.26 -11.65
N TYR A 169 -11.97 -20.16 -10.47
CA TYR A 169 -12.04 -18.92 -9.70
C TYR A 169 -10.65 -18.33 -9.41
N GLN A 170 -9.67 -19.16 -8.97
CA GLN A 170 -8.31 -18.71 -8.75
C GLN A 170 -7.66 -18.12 -10.02
N SER A 171 -7.95 -18.73 -11.16
CA SER A 171 -7.44 -18.25 -12.45
C SER A 171 -8.05 -16.89 -12.83
N ILE A 172 -9.37 -16.72 -12.63
CA ILE A 172 -10.06 -15.44 -12.82
C ILE A 172 -9.49 -14.38 -11.87
N LEU A 173 -9.35 -14.71 -10.58
CA LEU A 173 -8.81 -13.82 -9.56
C LEU A 173 -7.41 -13.30 -9.93
N GLY A 174 -6.54 -14.19 -10.40
CA GLY A 174 -5.19 -13.84 -10.84
C GLY A 174 -5.18 -12.89 -12.06
N ARG A 175 -6.14 -13.05 -12.99
CA ARG A 175 -6.31 -12.16 -14.14
C ARG A 175 -6.94 -10.84 -13.74
N ALA A 176 -7.96 -10.88 -12.90
CA ALA A 176 -8.65 -9.70 -12.37
C ALA A 176 -7.70 -8.77 -11.61
N ASN A 177 -6.77 -9.32 -10.79
CA ASN A 177 -5.78 -8.51 -10.09
C ASN A 177 -4.84 -7.78 -11.06
N ARG A 178 -4.43 -8.41 -12.18
CA ARG A 178 -3.62 -7.75 -13.21
C ARG A 178 -4.38 -6.66 -13.95
N TYR A 179 -5.60 -6.94 -14.31
CA TYR A 179 -6.51 -5.97 -14.92
C TYR A 179 -6.73 -4.77 -13.98
N HIS A 180 -6.93 -5.03 -12.68
CA HIS A 180 -7.09 -4.00 -11.67
C HIS A 180 -5.89 -3.04 -11.64
N HIS A 181 -4.67 -3.57 -11.50
CA HIS A 181 -3.46 -2.73 -11.53
C HIS A 181 -3.34 -1.93 -12.82
N TRP A 182 -3.68 -2.53 -13.98
CA TRP A 182 -3.63 -1.82 -15.24
C TRP A 182 -4.63 -0.66 -15.30
N GLN A 183 -5.87 -0.86 -14.84
CA GLN A 183 -6.89 0.18 -14.79
C GLN A 183 -6.50 1.30 -13.80
N ASP A 184 -5.95 0.95 -12.64
CA ASP A 184 -5.44 1.93 -11.68
C ASP A 184 -4.28 2.76 -12.26
N ILE A 185 -3.33 2.13 -12.97
CA ILE A 185 -2.23 2.82 -13.66
C ILE A 185 -2.77 3.83 -14.67
N LEU A 186 -3.75 3.44 -15.49
CA LEU A 186 -4.36 4.33 -16.47
C LEU A 186 -5.11 5.48 -15.81
N ARG A 187 -5.89 5.18 -14.78
CA ARG A 187 -6.65 6.18 -14.03
C ARG A 187 -5.70 7.22 -13.41
N PHE A 188 -4.66 6.81 -12.70
CA PHE A 188 -3.73 7.73 -12.06
C PHE A 188 -2.91 8.54 -13.08
N LYS A 189 -2.54 7.93 -14.20
CA LYS A 189 -1.94 8.67 -15.32
C LYS A 189 -2.87 9.78 -15.82
N ASN A 190 -4.16 9.47 -16.02
CA ASN A 190 -5.16 10.43 -16.50
C ASN A 190 -5.41 11.56 -15.47
N LEU A 191 -5.20 11.30 -14.18
CA LEU A 191 -5.22 12.30 -13.11
C LEU A 191 -3.93 13.15 -13.05
N GLY A 192 -2.96 12.93 -13.95
CA GLY A 192 -1.70 13.68 -13.99
C GLY A 192 -0.68 13.27 -12.93
N ILE A 193 -0.88 12.14 -12.25
CA ILE A 193 0.10 11.58 -11.31
C ILE A 193 1.32 11.10 -12.10
N SER A 194 2.52 11.46 -11.65
CA SER A 194 3.77 11.11 -12.35
C SER A 194 4.33 9.75 -11.97
N SER A 195 3.98 9.19 -10.80
CA SER A 195 4.56 7.93 -10.33
C SER A 195 3.53 7.01 -9.68
N TYR A 196 3.50 5.74 -10.12
CA TYR A 196 2.75 4.65 -9.50
C TYR A 196 3.71 3.76 -8.70
N ASP A 197 3.41 3.58 -7.44
CA ASP A 197 4.24 2.85 -6.48
C ASP A 197 3.53 1.57 -6.03
N PHE A 198 4.10 0.44 -6.39
CA PHE A 198 3.61 -0.89 -5.98
C PHE A 198 3.79 -1.20 -4.48
N GLY A 199 4.41 -0.29 -3.72
CA GLY A 199 4.77 -0.55 -2.32
C GLY A 199 5.96 -1.50 -2.18
N GLY A 200 6.21 -1.94 -0.96
CA GLY A 200 7.42 -2.62 -0.55
C GLY A 200 7.98 -3.67 -1.52
N TRP A 201 9.29 -3.62 -1.72
CA TRP A 201 10.08 -4.58 -2.48
C TRP A 201 10.96 -5.38 -1.53
N TYR A 202 10.90 -6.70 -1.61
CA TYR A 202 11.73 -7.58 -0.78
C TYR A 202 13.13 -7.70 -1.36
N THR A 203 14.14 -7.35 -0.56
CA THR A 203 15.55 -7.38 -0.96
C THR A 203 16.28 -8.67 -0.57
N GLY A 204 15.63 -9.55 0.21
CA GLY A 204 16.19 -10.85 0.57
C GLY A 204 15.96 -11.90 -0.53
N ASN A 205 16.47 -13.11 -0.30
CA ASN A 205 16.45 -14.21 -1.27
C ASN A 205 15.84 -15.52 -0.73
N THR A 206 15.32 -15.53 0.50
CA THR A 206 14.87 -16.77 1.15
C THR A 206 13.36 -16.93 1.23
N ASP A 207 12.61 -15.81 1.31
CA ASP A 207 11.16 -15.82 1.45
C ASP A 207 10.49 -15.94 0.08
N ARG A 208 10.08 -17.16 -0.29
CA ARG A 208 9.47 -17.46 -1.59
C ARG A 208 8.18 -16.71 -1.86
N GLU A 209 7.36 -16.44 -0.83
CA GLU A 209 6.12 -15.69 -1.00
C GLU A 209 6.42 -14.24 -1.38
N LYS A 210 7.37 -13.59 -0.70
CA LYS A 210 7.79 -12.22 -1.01
C LYS A 210 8.49 -12.12 -2.36
N LEU A 211 9.29 -13.12 -2.73
CA LEU A 211 9.91 -13.19 -4.08
C LEU A 211 8.83 -13.31 -5.16
N GLY A 212 7.80 -14.14 -4.97
CA GLY A 212 6.67 -14.23 -5.89
C GLY A 212 5.88 -12.92 -6.02
N ILE A 213 5.78 -12.12 -4.95
CA ILE A 213 5.20 -10.77 -5.00
C ILE A 213 6.10 -9.82 -5.81
N ASN A 214 7.41 -9.90 -5.66
CA ASN A 214 8.36 -9.12 -6.46
C ASN A 214 8.25 -9.47 -7.95
N GLU A 215 8.25 -10.76 -8.30
CA GLU A 215 8.07 -11.23 -9.67
C GLU A 215 6.75 -10.73 -10.30
N PHE A 216 5.68 -10.72 -9.51
CA PHE A 216 4.39 -10.16 -9.96
C PHE A 216 4.52 -8.68 -10.32
N LYS A 217 5.12 -7.87 -9.44
CA LYS A 217 5.32 -6.43 -9.66
C LYS A 217 6.25 -6.15 -10.83
N GLU A 218 7.29 -6.95 -10.99
CA GLU A 218 8.28 -6.83 -12.07
C GLU A 218 7.67 -6.93 -13.46
N LYS A 219 6.64 -7.78 -13.61
CA LYS A 219 5.92 -7.97 -14.88
C LYS A 219 5.19 -6.73 -15.39
N PHE A 220 5.02 -5.70 -14.56
CA PHE A 220 4.48 -4.40 -14.95
C PHE A 220 5.56 -3.39 -15.37
N GLY A 221 6.84 -3.78 -15.33
CA GLY A 221 7.96 -2.87 -15.59
C GLY A 221 8.32 -2.01 -14.38
N GLY A 222 8.84 -0.82 -14.62
CA GLY A 222 9.28 0.11 -13.58
C GLY A 222 10.64 -0.25 -12.98
N GLU A 223 11.06 0.48 -11.96
CA GLU A 223 12.37 0.39 -11.34
C GLU A 223 12.25 0.22 -9.82
N VAL A 224 13.21 -0.50 -9.24
CA VAL A 224 13.34 -0.59 -7.79
C VAL A 224 14.09 0.62 -7.29
N VAL A 225 13.48 1.37 -6.39
CA VAL A 225 14.08 2.54 -5.78
C VAL A 225 14.21 2.37 -4.26
N LYS A 226 15.28 2.93 -3.73
CA LYS A 226 15.55 2.98 -2.31
C LYS A 226 14.97 4.27 -1.74
N ASN A 227 14.19 4.14 -0.69
CA ASN A 227 13.69 5.22 0.15
C ASN A 227 14.02 4.94 1.62
N PHE A 228 13.61 5.82 2.52
CA PHE A 228 13.79 5.68 3.96
C PHE A 228 12.47 5.91 4.68
N ASN A 229 12.17 5.05 5.66
CA ASN A 229 11.16 5.32 6.66
C ASN A 229 11.87 5.82 7.91
N CYS A 230 11.52 7.02 8.35
CA CYS A 230 12.17 7.63 9.50
C CYS A 230 11.14 7.91 10.60
N VAL A 231 11.58 7.86 11.86
CA VAL A 231 10.75 8.24 13.00
C VAL A 231 11.52 9.16 13.93
N ASN A 232 10.86 10.23 14.36
CA ASN A 232 11.42 11.21 15.28
C ASN A 232 10.45 11.53 16.41
N GLY A 233 10.95 11.58 17.65
CA GLY A 233 10.24 12.13 18.79
C GLY A 233 10.38 13.66 18.79
N ILE A 234 9.28 14.36 18.58
CA ILE A 234 9.26 15.83 18.49
C ILE A 234 9.24 16.43 19.91
N THR A 235 8.33 15.95 20.76
CA THR A 235 8.26 16.37 22.18
C THR A 235 9.06 15.44 23.07
N TRP A 236 9.27 15.86 24.32
CA TRP A 236 9.91 14.99 25.33
C TRP A 236 9.10 13.70 25.57
N LYS A 237 7.76 13.79 25.52
CA LYS A 237 6.87 12.62 25.61
C LYS A 237 7.07 11.67 24.43
N GLY A 238 7.17 12.19 23.22
CA GLY A 238 7.45 11.42 22.03
C GLY A 238 8.82 10.74 22.08
N LYS A 239 9.85 11.44 22.55
CA LYS A 239 11.20 10.87 22.75
C LYS A 239 11.19 9.73 23.77
N LEU A 240 10.50 9.92 24.91
CA LEU A 240 10.35 8.88 25.92
C LEU A 240 9.60 7.67 25.38
N TYR A 241 8.50 7.88 24.65
CA TYR A 241 7.73 6.81 24.02
C TYR A 241 8.60 5.96 23.06
N LEU A 242 9.36 6.60 22.18
CA LEU A 242 10.26 5.89 21.26
C LEU A 242 11.38 5.14 22.04
N HIS A 243 11.87 5.70 23.12
CA HIS A 243 12.87 5.03 23.96
C HIS A 243 12.29 3.77 24.61
N ILE A 244 11.10 3.85 25.18
CA ILE A 244 10.39 2.68 25.77
C ILE A 244 10.13 1.62 24.71
N LEU A 245 9.66 1.99 23.52
CA LEU A 245 9.47 1.06 22.41
C LEU A 245 10.76 0.34 22.05
N LYS A 246 11.89 1.07 21.96
CA LYS A 246 13.19 0.49 21.64
C LYS A 246 13.63 -0.54 22.68
N ILE A 247 13.40 -0.26 23.96
CA ILE A 247 13.68 -1.22 25.05
C ILE A 247 12.77 -2.44 24.92
N TYR A 248 11.47 -2.23 24.75
CA TYR A 248 10.48 -3.32 24.57
C TYR A 248 10.85 -4.24 23.41
N PHE A 249 11.20 -3.69 22.25
CA PHE A 249 11.60 -4.50 21.08
C PHE A 249 12.91 -5.26 21.33
N ARG A 250 13.90 -4.65 22.00
CA ARG A 250 15.12 -5.36 22.37
C ARG A 250 14.84 -6.55 23.30
N LEU A 251 14.00 -6.36 24.31
CA LEU A 251 13.62 -7.41 25.24
C LEU A 251 12.77 -8.51 24.55
N SER A 252 11.86 -8.13 23.66
CA SER A 252 11.01 -9.08 22.92
C SER A 252 11.80 -9.98 21.95
N GLN A 253 12.94 -9.51 21.42
CA GLN A 253 13.85 -10.32 20.61
C GLN A 253 14.50 -11.47 21.40
N PHE A 254 14.72 -11.28 22.70
CA PHE A 254 15.23 -12.33 23.57
C PHE A 254 14.17 -13.40 23.92
N TYR A 255 12.87 -13.06 23.86
CA TYR A 255 11.80 -13.96 24.26
C TYR A 255 11.06 -14.65 23.11
N LYS A 256 11.10 -14.13 21.87
CA LYS A 256 10.44 -14.74 20.70
C LYS A 256 11.16 -14.41 19.40
N PRO A 257 12.01 -15.29 18.86
CA PRO A 257 12.67 -15.07 17.56
C PRO A 257 11.72 -15.08 16.35
N HIS A 258 10.40 -15.36 16.53
CA HIS A 258 9.45 -15.56 15.42
C HIS A 258 8.34 -14.50 15.30
N LEU A 259 8.36 -13.41 16.08
CA LEU A 259 7.28 -12.38 16.04
C LEU A 259 7.72 -11.00 15.49
N LEU A 260 8.77 -10.95 14.69
CA LEU A 260 9.20 -9.70 14.02
C LEU A 260 8.54 -9.55 12.64
N ASN A 261 7.22 -9.46 12.62
CA ASN A 261 6.46 -8.92 11.49
C ASN A 261 5.57 -7.77 11.96
N PHE A 262 6.17 -6.76 12.59
CA PHE A 262 5.47 -5.48 12.75
C PHE A 262 5.58 -4.70 11.45
N LYS A 263 4.63 -4.96 10.55
CA LYS A 263 4.30 -4.05 9.47
C LYS A 263 3.51 -2.89 10.10
N PHE A 264 4.17 -1.73 10.23
CA PHE A 264 3.50 -0.46 10.46
C PHE A 264 2.82 0.01 9.18
#